data_331e5424874851bc2585b2fcfce28e01
#
_entry.id   331e5424874851bc2585b2fcfce28e01
#
_cell.length_a   1.000
_cell.length_b   1.000
_cell.length_c   1.000
_cell.angle_alpha   90.00
_cell.angle_beta   90.00
_cell.angle_gamma   90.00
#
_symmetry.space_group_name_H-M   'P 1'
#
loop_
_entity.id
_entity.type
_entity.pdbx_description
1 polymer ?
#
loop_
_entity_poly.entity_id
_entity_poly.type
_entity_poly.pdbx_seq_one_letter_code
_entity_poly.pdbx_strand_id
1 'polypeptide(L)'
;MRSLILLVGMAALAAEPPGCVHWPAAELQGLARKLAPKMNAQKLATEQLGKWGHHSLMVAHREAGGEAEVHATQTDIFIVQSGEGTLVVGGEVQGGKATGPGEIRGTSIQGGRRAPLGAGDLVNIPARTPHQVLVKPGGKITYLIVKINAP
;
A
#
# COMPACT_ATOMS: atom_id res chain seq x y z
N MET A 1 -44.08 46.23 -14.57
CA MET A 1 -42.88 45.41 -14.76
C MET A 1 -42.34 45.02 -13.38
N ARG A 2 -42.43 43.75 -12.96
CA ARG A 2 -41.94 43.27 -11.67
C ARG A 2 -40.60 42.57 -11.95
N SER A 3 -39.50 43.18 -11.53
CA SER A 3 -38.17 42.56 -11.60
C SER A 3 -38.08 41.39 -10.61
N LEU A 4 -37.86 40.18 -11.10
CA LEU A 4 -37.60 38.98 -10.34
C LEU A 4 -36.08 38.98 -10.03
N ILE A 5 -35.69 39.23 -8.79
CA ILE A 5 -34.29 39.10 -8.35
C ILE A 5 -34.09 37.64 -8.00
N LEU A 6 -33.31 36.94 -8.85
CA LEU A 6 -32.87 35.55 -8.60
C LEU A 6 -31.70 35.60 -7.58
N LEU A 7 -31.97 35.27 -6.32
CA LEU A 7 -30.89 35.04 -5.35
C LEU A 7 -30.24 33.69 -5.67
N VAL A 8 -29.06 33.71 -6.28
CA VAL A 8 -28.20 32.53 -6.39
C VAL A 8 -27.48 32.35 -5.07
N GLY A 9 -27.99 31.46 -4.23
CA GLY A 9 -27.31 31.06 -3.00
C GLY A 9 -26.02 30.32 -3.33
N MET A 10 -24.85 30.95 -3.11
CA MET A 10 -23.57 30.25 -3.09
C MET A 10 -23.57 29.37 -1.84
N ALA A 11 -23.71 28.05 -2.05
CA ALA A 11 -23.39 27.08 -1.00
C ALA A 11 -21.90 27.18 -0.71
N ALA A 12 -21.51 27.66 0.46
CA ALA A 12 -20.14 27.59 0.91
C ALA A 12 -19.77 26.12 1.09
N LEU A 13 -18.85 25.62 0.27
CA LEU A 13 -18.23 24.33 0.49
C LEU A 13 -17.51 24.39 1.84
N ALA A 14 -17.96 23.60 2.81
CA ALA A 14 -17.29 23.48 4.08
C ALA A 14 -15.85 22.98 3.84
N ALA A 15 -14.86 23.64 4.46
CA ALA A 15 -13.48 23.19 4.38
C ALA A 15 -13.36 21.83 5.05
N GLU A 16 -12.57 20.93 4.44
CA GLU A 16 -12.32 19.63 5.05
C GLU A 16 -11.54 19.79 6.38
N PRO A 17 -11.88 18.99 7.41
CA PRO A 17 -11.16 19.01 8.67
C PRO A 17 -9.67 18.71 8.46
N PRO A 18 -8.74 19.30 9.23
CA PRO A 18 -7.32 19.02 9.14
C PRO A 18 -7.01 17.52 9.25
N GLY A 19 -6.24 16.99 8.31
CA GLY A 19 -5.86 15.58 8.27
C GLY A 19 -6.92 14.62 7.71
N CYS A 20 -8.12 15.12 7.38
CA CYS A 20 -9.10 14.35 6.64
C CYS A 20 -8.73 14.37 5.15
N VAL A 21 -8.61 13.19 4.54
CA VAL A 21 -8.34 13.05 3.11
C VAL A 21 -9.30 12.00 2.55
N HIS A 22 -9.95 12.34 1.45
CA HIS A 22 -10.84 11.43 0.73
C HIS A 22 -10.20 11.08 -0.62
N TRP A 23 -9.98 9.81 -0.85
CA TRP A 23 -9.58 9.29 -2.16
C TRP A 23 -10.80 8.64 -2.83
N PRO A 24 -11.36 9.24 -3.88
CA PRO A 24 -12.45 8.61 -4.64
C PRO A 24 -12.03 7.28 -5.24
N ALA A 25 -12.97 6.34 -5.37
CA ALA A 25 -12.69 5.01 -5.93
C ALA A 25 -12.02 5.07 -7.32
N ALA A 26 -12.42 6.03 -8.16
CA ALA A 26 -11.83 6.22 -9.48
C ALA A 26 -10.33 6.59 -9.42
N GLU A 27 -9.91 7.37 -8.41
CA GLU A 27 -8.51 7.70 -8.18
C GLU A 27 -7.72 6.47 -7.76
N LEU A 28 -8.22 5.71 -6.78
CA LEU A 28 -7.59 4.47 -6.32
C LEU A 28 -7.45 3.45 -7.47
N GLN A 29 -8.48 3.30 -8.30
CA GLN A 29 -8.43 2.43 -9.49
C GLN A 29 -7.40 2.91 -10.53
N GLY A 30 -7.10 4.21 -10.57
CA GLY A 30 -6.10 4.81 -11.45
C GLY A 30 -4.65 4.59 -11.02
N LEU A 31 -4.38 4.19 -9.76
CA LEU A 31 -3.03 4.13 -9.18
C LEU A 31 -2.09 3.20 -9.95
N ALA A 32 -2.55 2.04 -10.41
CA ALA A 32 -1.74 1.13 -11.20
C ALA A 32 -1.17 1.80 -12.47
N ARG A 33 -2.01 2.50 -13.22
CA ARG A 33 -1.59 3.22 -14.45
C ARG A 33 -0.65 4.38 -14.14
N LYS A 34 -0.87 5.08 -13.02
CA LYS A 34 -0.04 6.21 -12.57
C LYS A 34 1.36 5.75 -12.17
N LEU A 35 1.47 4.57 -11.56
CA LEU A 35 2.72 4.04 -10.99
C LEU A 35 3.54 3.23 -12.00
N ALA A 36 2.93 2.51 -12.93
CA ALA A 36 3.63 1.65 -13.88
C ALA A 36 4.82 2.34 -14.59
N PRO A 37 4.71 3.59 -15.09
CA PRO A 37 5.85 4.27 -15.72
C PRO A 37 6.94 4.73 -14.73
N LYS A 38 6.71 4.64 -13.42
CA LYS A 38 7.63 5.10 -12.36
C LYS A 38 8.41 3.96 -11.71
N MET A 39 8.30 2.74 -12.22
CA MET A 39 8.97 1.59 -11.65
C MET A 39 10.49 1.72 -11.67
N ASN A 40 11.10 1.30 -10.57
CA ASN A 40 12.55 1.18 -10.43
C ASN A 40 13.09 -0.11 -11.13
N ALA A 41 14.40 -0.36 -11.00
CA ALA A 41 15.05 -1.55 -11.55
C ALA A 41 14.49 -2.88 -10.98
N GLN A 42 13.95 -2.85 -9.76
CA GLN A 42 13.31 -4.01 -9.11
C GLN A 42 11.84 -4.20 -9.53
N LYS A 43 11.38 -3.48 -10.56
CA LYS A 43 10.00 -3.50 -11.03
C LYS A 43 8.98 -3.16 -9.92
N LEU A 44 9.34 -2.19 -9.08
CA LEU A 44 8.53 -1.65 -8.01
C LEU A 44 8.36 -0.14 -8.19
N ALA A 45 7.15 0.35 -8.04
CA ALA A 45 6.86 1.76 -7.80
C ALA A 45 6.02 1.91 -6.55
N THR A 46 6.34 2.89 -5.71
CA THR A 46 5.57 3.22 -4.51
C THR A 46 5.25 4.71 -4.48
N GLU A 47 4.14 5.06 -3.85
CA GLU A 47 3.76 6.44 -3.59
C GLU A 47 3.20 6.55 -2.17
N GLN A 48 3.70 7.51 -1.40
CA GLN A 48 3.15 7.85 -0.10
C GLN A 48 1.88 8.67 -0.31
N LEU A 49 0.73 8.18 0.13
CA LEU A 49 -0.55 8.88 0.02
C LEU A 49 -0.79 9.80 1.22
N GLY A 50 -0.29 9.43 2.40
CA GLY A 50 -0.41 10.25 3.60
C GLY A 50 0.37 9.67 4.77
N LYS A 51 0.69 10.55 5.76
CA LYS A 51 1.35 10.15 7.01
C LYS A 51 0.79 10.98 8.15
N TRP A 52 0.33 10.31 9.18
CA TRP A 52 -0.26 10.90 10.40
C TRP A 52 0.33 10.20 11.60
N GLY A 53 0.70 10.88 12.62
CA GLY A 53 1.19 10.37 13.89
C GLY A 53 1.61 8.89 13.92
N HIS A 54 0.66 8.02 14.20
CA HIS A 54 0.89 6.59 14.40
C HIS A 54 0.68 5.72 13.15
N HIS A 55 0.21 6.29 12.03
CA HIS A 55 -0.04 5.52 10.81
C HIS A 55 0.33 6.27 9.55
N SER A 56 0.52 5.52 8.49
CA SER A 56 0.70 6.07 7.15
C SER A 56 -0.02 5.20 6.12
N LEU A 57 -0.33 5.81 4.99
CA LEU A 57 -0.96 5.14 3.86
C LEU A 57 -0.06 5.30 2.64
N MET A 58 0.22 4.21 1.98
CA MET A 58 0.98 4.20 0.73
C MET A 58 0.39 3.20 -0.25
N VAL A 59 0.78 3.31 -1.50
CA VAL A 59 0.47 2.34 -2.54
C VAL A 59 1.75 1.77 -3.10
N ALA A 60 1.71 0.47 -3.42
CA ALA A 60 2.76 -0.23 -4.14
C ALA A 60 2.20 -0.85 -5.42
N HIS A 61 2.95 -0.71 -6.51
CA HIS A 61 2.72 -1.42 -7.77
C HIS A 61 3.96 -2.25 -8.10
N ARG A 62 3.78 -3.55 -8.30
CA ARG A 62 4.86 -4.51 -8.58
C ARG A 62 4.59 -5.29 -9.86
N GLU A 63 5.67 -5.50 -10.64
CA GLU A 63 5.69 -6.41 -11.79
C GLU A 63 6.79 -7.49 -11.63
N ALA A 64 7.37 -7.60 -10.44
CA ALA A 64 8.28 -8.67 -10.03
C ALA A 64 8.13 -8.95 -8.54
N GLY A 65 8.64 -10.09 -8.09
CA GLY A 65 8.71 -10.45 -6.67
C GLY A 65 9.51 -9.42 -5.88
N GLY A 66 9.04 -9.10 -4.66
CA GLY A 66 9.72 -8.20 -3.75
C GLY A 66 10.75 -8.91 -2.87
N GLU A 67 11.51 -8.13 -2.10
CA GLU A 67 12.35 -8.64 -1.03
C GLU A 67 11.51 -9.20 0.11
N ALA A 68 12.09 -10.09 0.92
CA ALA A 68 11.55 -10.46 2.21
C ALA A 68 11.75 -9.31 3.20
N GLU A 69 10.73 -9.00 3.98
CA GLU A 69 10.69 -7.85 4.88
C GLU A 69 10.30 -8.27 6.30
N VAL A 70 10.90 -7.60 7.30
CA VAL A 70 10.44 -7.67 8.70
C VAL A 70 10.48 -6.27 9.28
N HIS A 71 9.36 -5.83 9.85
CA HIS A 71 9.26 -4.57 10.58
C HIS A 71 9.16 -4.85 12.07
N ALA A 72 10.08 -4.33 12.89
CA ALA A 72 10.12 -4.61 14.32
C ALA A 72 8.91 -4.02 15.08
N THR A 73 8.41 -2.87 14.64
CA THR A 73 7.38 -2.09 15.36
C THR A 73 6.21 -1.66 14.48
N GLN A 74 6.15 -2.11 13.22
CA GLN A 74 5.04 -1.77 12.33
C GLN A 74 4.20 -2.99 12.00
N THR A 75 2.89 -2.82 12.06
CA THR A 75 1.90 -3.70 11.45
C THR A 75 1.58 -3.18 10.06
N ASP A 76 1.56 -4.06 9.07
CA ASP A 76 1.14 -3.74 7.71
C ASP A 76 -0.26 -4.31 7.44
N ILE A 77 -1.15 -3.47 6.93
CA ILE A 77 -2.44 -3.93 6.38
C ILE A 77 -2.40 -3.73 4.88
N PHE A 78 -2.52 -4.83 4.12
CA PHE A 78 -2.60 -4.76 2.66
C PHE A 78 -4.04 -4.80 2.20
N ILE A 79 -4.39 -3.97 1.23
CA ILE A 79 -5.67 -3.97 0.53
C ILE A 79 -5.38 -4.03 -0.96
N VAL A 80 -5.59 -5.21 -1.56
CA VAL A 80 -5.27 -5.42 -2.98
C VAL A 80 -6.27 -4.69 -3.87
N GLN A 81 -5.77 -3.79 -4.70
CA GLN A 81 -6.57 -2.98 -5.61
C GLN A 81 -6.77 -3.64 -6.97
N SER A 82 -5.72 -4.28 -7.49
CA SER A 82 -5.76 -4.92 -8.80
C SER A 82 -4.61 -5.91 -8.99
N GLY A 83 -4.78 -6.82 -9.94
CA GLY A 83 -3.77 -7.83 -10.26
C GLY A 83 -3.75 -8.99 -9.28
N GLU A 84 -2.68 -9.76 -9.32
CA GLU A 84 -2.51 -10.97 -8.50
C GLU A 84 -1.06 -11.16 -8.06
N GLY A 85 -0.87 -11.83 -6.93
CA GLY A 85 0.44 -12.16 -6.39
C GLY A 85 0.36 -13.36 -5.45
N THR A 86 1.46 -13.61 -4.75
CA THR A 86 1.52 -14.59 -3.66
C THR A 86 2.15 -13.92 -2.46
N LEU A 87 1.47 -13.93 -1.33
CA LEU A 87 2.05 -13.57 -0.05
C LEU A 87 2.75 -14.79 0.54
N VAL A 88 4.03 -14.63 0.92
CA VAL A 88 4.73 -15.54 1.82
C VAL A 88 4.78 -14.88 3.18
N VAL A 89 4.34 -15.56 4.24
CA VAL A 89 4.25 -14.99 5.59
C VAL A 89 4.74 -15.98 6.64
N GLY A 90 5.47 -15.48 7.66
CA GLY A 90 6.18 -16.30 8.62
C GLY A 90 7.44 -16.93 8.03
N GLY A 91 7.98 -17.95 8.71
CA GLY A 91 9.24 -18.58 8.30
C GLY A 91 10.45 -17.73 8.65
N GLU A 92 11.56 -17.97 7.94
CA GLU A 92 12.86 -17.36 8.22
C GLU A 92 13.38 -16.59 6.99
N VAL A 93 13.80 -15.34 7.21
CA VAL A 93 14.36 -14.48 6.17
C VAL A 93 15.77 -14.95 5.80
N GLN A 94 16.00 -15.21 4.53
CA GLN A 94 17.30 -15.58 3.99
C GLN A 94 18.07 -14.34 3.55
N GLY A 95 19.35 -14.27 3.91
CA GLY A 95 20.21 -13.15 3.58
C GLY A 95 19.77 -11.82 4.21
N GLY A 96 19.09 -11.89 5.37
CA GLY A 96 18.53 -10.73 6.05
C GLY A 96 19.63 -9.73 6.47
N LYS A 97 19.40 -8.44 6.18
CA LYS A 97 20.25 -7.32 6.58
C LYS A 97 19.39 -6.21 7.16
N ALA A 98 19.87 -5.56 8.20
CA ALA A 98 19.26 -4.34 8.71
C ALA A 98 19.45 -3.21 7.68
N THR A 99 18.34 -2.60 7.26
CA THR A 99 18.32 -1.49 6.30
C THR A 99 17.92 -0.15 6.93
N GLY A 100 17.51 -0.20 8.19
CA GLY A 100 17.13 0.94 9.02
C GLY A 100 16.75 0.49 10.43
N PRO A 101 16.42 1.41 11.33
CA PRO A 101 15.94 1.08 12.67
C PRO A 101 14.68 0.19 12.61
N GLY A 102 14.81 -1.04 13.08
CA GLY A 102 13.71 -1.99 13.09
C GLY A 102 13.30 -2.58 11.72
N GLU A 103 14.10 -2.36 10.68
CA GLU A 103 13.86 -2.84 9.31
C GLU A 103 14.87 -3.90 8.91
N ILE A 104 14.39 -5.07 8.53
CA ILE A 104 15.20 -6.14 7.94
C ILE A 104 14.71 -6.42 6.53
N ARG A 105 15.64 -6.52 5.59
CA ARG A 105 15.39 -6.93 4.21
C ARG A 105 16.23 -8.14 3.86
N GLY A 106 15.67 -9.06 3.09
CA GLY A 106 16.36 -10.27 2.65
C GLY A 106 15.88 -10.72 1.28
N THR A 107 16.54 -11.74 0.76
CA THR A 107 16.28 -12.21 -0.61
C THR A 107 15.04 -13.09 -0.73
N SER A 108 14.72 -13.86 0.32
CA SER A 108 13.58 -14.78 0.30
C SER A 108 13.18 -15.18 1.72
N ILE A 109 12.07 -15.90 1.83
CA ILE A 109 11.61 -16.55 3.07
C ILE A 109 11.64 -18.06 2.88
N GLN A 110 12.29 -18.76 3.82
CA GLN A 110 12.26 -20.23 3.91
C GLN A 110 11.18 -20.64 4.92
N GLY A 111 10.37 -21.64 4.56
CA GLY A 111 9.39 -22.26 5.46
C GLY A 111 8.13 -21.44 5.73
N GLY A 112 7.93 -20.28 5.12
CA GLY A 112 6.73 -19.46 5.30
C GLY A 112 5.47 -20.07 4.66
N ARG A 113 4.29 -19.70 5.18
CA ARG A 113 2.99 -20.03 4.57
C ARG A 113 2.79 -19.18 3.31
N ARG A 114 2.36 -19.81 2.23
CA ARG A 114 2.02 -19.14 0.97
C ARG A 114 0.51 -18.98 0.85
N ALA A 115 0.06 -17.79 0.49
CA ALA A 115 -1.34 -17.49 0.21
C ALA A 115 -1.45 -16.70 -1.10
N PRO A 116 -2.39 -17.05 -2.00
CA PRO A 116 -2.66 -16.23 -3.15
C PRO A 116 -3.18 -14.85 -2.72
N LEU A 117 -2.88 -13.83 -3.50
CA LEU A 117 -3.41 -12.48 -3.37
C LEU A 117 -4.13 -12.12 -4.66
N GLY A 118 -5.35 -11.62 -4.53
CA GLY A 118 -6.17 -11.11 -5.63
C GLY A 118 -6.88 -9.82 -5.28
N ALA A 119 -7.42 -9.13 -6.27
CA ALA A 119 -8.15 -7.88 -6.08
C ALA A 119 -9.29 -8.04 -5.05
N GLY A 120 -9.36 -7.12 -4.09
CA GLY A 120 -10.30 -7.14 -2.98
C GLY A 120 -9.79 -7.82 -1.71
N ASP A 121 -8.67 -8.55 -1.77
CA ASP A 121 -8.12 -9.20 -0.59
C ASP A 121 -7.62 -8.18 0.44
N LEU A 122 -7.85 -8.52 1.70
CA LEU A 122 -7.36 -7.80 2.88
C LEU A 122 -6.44 -8.71 3.68
N VAL A 123 -5.24 -8.20 4.01
CA VAL A 123 -4.25 -8.94 4.81
C VAL A 123 -3.80 -8.08 5.98
N ASN A 124 -3.74 -8.65 7.17
CA ASN A 124 -3.09 -8.06 8.33
C ASN A 124 -1.80 -8.81 8.64
N ILE A 125 -0.68 -8.10 8.64
CA ILE A 125 0.66 -8.63 8.92
C ILE A 125 1.18 -7.94 10.19
N PRO A 126 1.15 -8.62 11.35
CA PRO A 126 1.63 -8.05 12.61
C PRO A 126 3.12 -7.69 12.54
N ALA A 127 3.53 -6.74 13.36
CA ALA A 127 4.95 -6.45 13.58
C ALA A 127 5.75 -7.73 13.87
N ARG A 128 7.02 -7.74 13.50
CA ARG A 128 7.97 -8.87 13.64
C ARG A 128 7.64 -10.12 12.82
N THR A 129 6.67 -10.02 11.91
CA THR A 129 6.29 -11.13 11.03
C THR A 129 7.03 -11.01 9.71
N PRO A 130 7.91 -11.98 9.35
CA PRO A 130 8.51 -12.05 8.02
C PRO A 130 7.43 -12.12 6.96
N HIS A 131 7.56 -11.31 5.91
CA HIS A 131 6.61 -11.36 4.80
C HIS A 131 7.27 -10.96 3.48
N GLN A 132 6.72 -11.46 2.39
CA GLN A 132 7.22 -11.22 1.03
C GLN A 132 6.07 -11.30 0.04
N VAL A 133 5.96 -10.33 -0.85
CA VAL A 133 5.01 -10.39 -1.97
C VAL A 133 5.76 -10.85 -3.21
N LEU A 134 5.32 -11.97 -3.78
CA LEU A 134 5.85 -12.54 -5.01
C LEU A 134 4.88 -12.29 -6.16
N VAL A 135 5.43 -11.98 -7.32
CA VAL A 135 4.70 -11.82 -8.58
C VAL A 135 5.34 -12.74 -9.61
N LYS A 136 4.53 -13.54 -10.29
CA LYS A 136 5.00 -14.43 -11.36
C LYS A 136 5.50 -13.63 -12.59
N PRO A 137 6.38 -14.15 -13.41
CA PRO A 137 6.81 -13.48 -14.64
C PRO A 137 5.63 -13.01 -15.50
N GLY A 138 5.65 -11.74 -15.93
CA GLY A 138 4.57 -11.13 -16.70
C GLY A 138 3.31 -10.75 -15.89
N GLY A 139 3.26 -11.10 -14.60
CA GLY A 139 2.20 -10.69 -13.69
C GLY A 139 2.43 -9.30 -13.11
N LYS A 140 1.41 -8.80 -12.44
CA LYS A 140 1.47 -7.52 -11.71
C LYS A 140 0.45 -7.50 -10.58
N ILE A 141 0.73 -6.70 -9.55
CA ILE A 141 -0.18 -6.46 -8.43
C ILE A 141 -0.06 -5.01 -7.96
N THR A 142 -1.18 -4.41 -7.60
CA THR A 142 -1.24 -3.08 -6.96
C THR A 142 -2.03 -3.20 -5.67
N TYR A 143 -1.46 -2.70 -4.59
CA TYR A 143 -2.10 -2.77 -3.28
C TYR A 143 -1.80 -1.53 -2.45
N LEU A 144 -2.78 -1.12 -1.66
CA LEU A 144 -2.60 -0.13 -0.60
C LEU A 144 -1.94 -0.81 0.60
N ILE A 145 -1.13 -0.05 1.33
CA ILE A 145 -0.48 -0.48 2.56
C ILE A 145 -0.79 0.56 3.63
N VAL A 146 -1.52 0.16 4.66
CA VAL A 146 -1.64 0.95 5.88
C VAL A 146 -0.56 0.45 6.84
N LYS A 147 0.40 1.31 7.16
CA LYS A 147 1.43 1.02 8.18
C LYS A 147 1.01 1.64 9.50
N ILE A 148 0.93 0.82 10.53
CA ILE A 148 0.54 1.22 11.88
C ILE A 148 1.75 1.00 12.80
N ASN A 149 2.28 2.09 13.35
CA ASN A 149 3.37 2.01 14.32
C ASN A 149 2.84 1.52 15.66
N ALA A 150 3.56 0.61 16.30
CA ALA A 150 3.31 0.27 17.71
C ALA A 150 3.51 1.54 18.56
N PRO A 151 2.71 1.68 19.64
CA PRO A 151 2.87 2.78 20.59
C PRO A 151 4.21 2.74 21.29
#